data_51ba691ec3c782e9a1346dc089ac33bd
#
_entry.id   51ba691ec3c782e9a1346dc089ac33bd
#
_cell.length_a   1.000
_cell.length_b   1.000
_cell.length_c   1.000
_cell.angle_alpha   90.00
_cell.angle_beta   90.00
_cell.angle_gamma   90.00
#
_symmetry.space_group_name_H-M   'P 1'
#
loop_
_entity.id
_entity.type
_entity.pdbx_description
1 polymer ?
#
loop_
_entity_poly.entity_id
_entity_poly.type
_entity_poly.pdbx_seq_one_letter_code
_entity_poly.pdbx_strand_id
1 'polypeptide(L)'
;DLKTLVLLLLVAGAILSPQLIYWYIKTGSLVYDSYKNPGVGLDIFSPHISETLISYRKGWLLYTPLMILSLIGFYFIYKNYKRIFIACLAYFLISFWIISSWSEWWYGAGFSNRPLIATYPILALCLGAFISYVGKAPFYLRTLVGVFSVFAIFLNQFQWWQLRHYILDPYRTTKEYYWASFLKTEVSEEDRKLKRVFRDFSGAQSFENRQNYIVSEQSSFSDQGIKKIDSEETFTSIYESTYEELLQKDHAWIELKMEYRSRQQVDSSLFYVVMAMHHDGGAYGYYAFPSTLSVKDSSWHQFSEVYMTPEIRSTEDVYKTYVWNRYGADFEIRNLEFTLYEPKKGDPY
;
A
#
# COMPACT_ATOMS: atom_id res chain seq x y z
N ASP A 1 -35.20 -13.17 21.19
CA ASP A 1 -36.06 -12.53 22.20
C ASP A 1 -35.62 -11.06 22.31
N LEU A 2 -36.63 -10.15 22.33
CA LEU A 2 -36.38 -8.70 22.38
C LEU A 2 -35.59 -8.29 23.65
N LYS A 3 -35.86 -8.92 24.78
CA LYS A 3 -35.14 -8.67 26.03
C LYS A 3 -33.65 -9.01 25.93
N THR A 4 -33.33 -10.13 25.28
CA THR A 4 -31.96 -10.55 25.04
C THR A 4 -31.25 -9.56 24.10
N LEU A 5 -31.90 -9.08 23.06
CA LEU A 5 -31.35 -8.07 22.14
C LEU A 5 -31.08 -6.75 22.88
N VAL A 6 -32.02 -6.26 23.66
CA VAL A 6 -31.86 -5.03 24.47
C VAL A 6 -30.70 -5.18 25.45
N LEU A 7 -30.62 -6.32 26.16
CA LEU A 7 -29.49 -6.56 27.07
C LEU A 7 -28.16 -6.58 26.34
N LEU A 8 -28.04 -7.21 25.18
CA LEU A 8 -26.82 -7.21 24.36
C LEU A 8 -26.43 -5.80 23.93
N LEU A 9 -27.40 -4.98 23.51
CA LEU A 9 -27.12 -3.58 23.13
C LEU A 9 -26.67 -2.74 24.32
N LEU A 10 -27.24 -2.92 25.51
CA LEU A 10 -26.83 -2.23 26.72
C LEU A 10 -25.42 -2.65 27.14
N VAL A 11 -25.11 -3.92 27.11
CA VAL A 11 -23.76 -4.43 27.42
C VAL A 11 -22.74 -3.91 26.41
N ALA A 12 -23.06 -3.96 25.10
CA ALA A 12 -22.20 -3.41 24.07
C ALA A 12 -21.96 -1.91 24.25
N GLY A 13 -23.03 -1.13 24.56
CA GLY A 13 -22.91 0.29 24.86
C GLY A 13 -22.04 0.58 26.09
N ALA A 14 -22.19 -0.23 27.15
CA ALA A 14 -21.36 -0.10 28.34
C ALA A 14 -19.87 -0.42 28.07
N ILE A 15 -19.59 -1.42 27.23
CA ILE A 15 -18.22 -1.79 26.83
C ILE A 15 -17.59 -0.71 25.94
N LEU A 16 -18.37 -0.11 25.03
CA LEU A 16 -17.89 0.93 24.11
C LEU A 16 -17.80 2.31 24.78
N SER A 17 -18.54 2.56 25.85
CA SER A 17 -18.62 3.89 26.48
C SER A 17 -17.27 4.49 26.87
N PRO A 18 -16.27 3.77 27.42
CA PRO A 18 -14.98 4.34 27.73
C PRO A 18 -14.26 4.91 26.49
N GLN A 19 -14.39 4.23 25.35
CA GLN A 19 -13.79 4.69 24.08
C GLN A 19 -14.51 5.92 23.54
N LEU A 20 -15.86 5.95 23.59
CA LEU A 20 -16.65 7.09 23.14
C LEU A 20 -16.39 8.33 24.02
N ILE A 21 -16.29 8.13 25.35
CA ILE A 21 -15.96 9.22 26.31
C ILE A 21 -14.55 9.74 26.05
N TYR A 22 -13.57 8.87 25.83
CA TYR A 22 -12.20 9.25 25.49
C TYR A 22 -12.14 10.10 24.21
N TRP A 23 -12.80 9.67 23.15
CA TRP A 23 -12.88 10.44 21.92
C TRP A 23 -13.54 11.79 22.14
N TYR A 24 -14.67 11.85 22.86
CA TYR A 24 -15.37 13.09 23.16
C TYR A 24 -14.48 14.08 23.93
N ILE A 25 -13.77 13.62 24.96
CA ILE A 25 -12.85 14.46 25.73
C ILE A 25 -11.70 14.99 24.87
N LYS A 26 -11.17 14.18 23.95
CA LYS A 26 -10.00 14.54 23.13
C LYS A 26 -10.33 15.36 21.89
N THR A 27 -11.48 15.14 21.29
CA THR A 27 -11.78 15.67 19.94
C THR A 27 -13.11 16.43 19.86
N GLY A 28 -13.93 16.42 20.91
CA GLY A 28 -15.28 16.98 20.91
C GLY A 28 -16.31 16.13 20.14
N SER A 29 -15.93 14.95 19.62
CA SER A 29 -16.80 14.06 18.86
C SER A 29 -16.88 12.68 19.51
N LEU A 30 -18.10 12.08 19.55
CA LEU A 30 -18.29 10.73 20.08
C LEU A 30 -17.66 9.66 19.18
N VAL A 31 -17.57 9.92 17.89
CA VAL A 31 -16.90 9.04 16.93
C VAL A 31 -15.79 9.84 16.27
N TYR A 32 -14.57 9.35 16.37
CA TYR A 32 -13.40 9.99 15.82
C TYR A 32 -12.65 9.03 14.92
N ASP A 33 -12.46 9.44 13.68
CA ASP A 33 -11.57 8.73 12.76
C ASP A 33 -10.12 9.06 13.11
N SER A 34 -9.40 8.07 13.60
CA SER A 34 -7.97 8.19 13.93
C SER A 34 -7.05 8.00 12.72
N TYR A 35 -7.57 7.55 11.60
CA TYR A 35 -6.82 7.34 10.35
C TYR A 35 -7.07 8.49 9.36
N LYS A 36 -6.93 9.73 9.81
CA LYS A 36 -7.08 10.93 8.97
C LYS A 36 -5.92 11.16 7.99
N ASN A 37 -5.18 10.13 7.65
CA ASN A 37 -4.19 10.26 6.59
C ASN A 37 -4.93 10.39 5.25
N PRO A 38 -4.68 11.47 4.50
CA PRO A 38 -5.27 11.62 3.18
C PRO A 38 -5.03 10.37 2.32
N GLY A 39 -6.04 9.93 1.62
CA GLY A 39 -5.97 8.75 0.76
C GLY A 39 -5.86 7.39 1.46
N VAL A 40 -6.05 7.29 2.79
CA VAL A 40 -6.15 6.01 3.52
C VAL A 40 -7.58 5.80 3.95
N GLY A 41 -8.22 4.73 3.50
CA GLY A 41 -9.63 4.49 3.77
C GLY A 41 -10.11 3.10 3.35
N LEU A 42 -11.44 2.94 3.31
CA LEU A 42 -12.11 1.72 2.87
C LEU A 42 -12.60 1.86 1.44
N ASP A 43 -11.99 1.14 0.52
CA ASP A 43 -12.38 1.00 -0.89
C ASP A 43 -13.36 -0.17 -1.04
N ILE A 44 -14.59 0.02 -0.52
CA ILE A 44 -15.58 -1.06 -0.41
C ILE A 44 -15.94 -1.68 -1.76
N PHE A 45 -15.89 -0.91 -2.83
CA PHE A 45 -16.24 -1.36 -4.19
C PHE A 45 -15.05 -1.91 -4.97
N SER A 46 -13.82 -1.76 -4.47
CA SER A 46 -12.59 -2.27 -5.09
C SER A 46 -11.72 -3.03 -4.09
N PRO A 47 -12.20 -4.14 -3.49
CA PRO A 47 -11.46 -4.88 -2.47
C PRO A 47 -10.28 -5.65 -3.07
N HIS A 48 -9.13 -5.61 -2.40
CA HIS A 48 -7.89 -6.32 -2.70
C HIS A 48 -7.96 -7.81 -2.29
N ILE A 49 -8.91 -8.58 -2.86
CA ILE A 49 -9.19 -9.96 -2.46
C ILE A 49 -8.02 -10.89 -2.77
N SER A 50 -7.48 -10.82 -4.00
CA SER A 50 -6.36 -11.66 -4.45
C SER A 50 -5.10 -11.39 -3.63
N GLU A 51 -4.78 -10.13 -3.43
CA GLU A 51 -3.61 -9.67 -2.69
C GLU A 51 -3.70 -10.10 -1.23
N THR A 52 -4.86 -9.93 -0.61
CA THR A 52 -5.12 -10.37 0.77
C THR A 52 -4.96 -11.89 0.91
N LEU A 53 -5.34 -12.69 -0.10
CA LEU A 53 -5.30 -14.15 -0.03
C LEU A 53 -3.90 -14.72 -0.32
N ILE A 54 -3.26 -14.32 -1.43
CA ILE A 54 -2.13 -15.07 -2.00
C ILE A 54 -0.94 -14.21 -2.41
N SER A 55 -0.93 -12.90 -2.13
CA SER A 55 0.23 -12.06 -2.45
C SER A 55 1.49 -12.53 -1.72
N TYR A 56 2.63 -12.44 -2.39
CA TYR A 56 3.95 -12.71 -1.81
C TYR A 56 4.33 -11.69 -0.74
N ARG A 57 3.73 -10.49 -0.77
CA ARG A 57 3.95 -9.45 0.23
C ARG A 57 3.32 -9.81 1.58
N LYS A 58 2.02 -10.16 1.60
CA LYS A 58 1.24 -10.37 2.83
C LYS A 58 0.12 -11.41 2.71
N GLY A 59 0.07 -12.17 1.63
CA GLY A 59 -1.02 -13.10 1.36
C GLY A 59 -1.30 -14.07 2.52
N TRP A 60 -2.50 -14.06 3.00
CA TRP A 60 -2.91 -14.81 4.18
C TRP A 60 -2.64 -16.32 4.07
N LEU A 61 -3.04 -16.93 2.95
CA LEU A 61 -2.88 -18.38 2.76
C LEU A 61 -1.43 -18.77 2.46
N LEU A 62 -0.63 -17.87 1.89
CA LEU A 62 0.78 -18.14 1.63
C LEU A 62 1.59 -18.21 2.93
N TYR A 63 1.28 -17.35 3.88
CA TYR A 63 1.97 -17.27 5.17
C TYR A 63 1.32 -18.08 6.30
N THR A 64 0.04 -18.44 6.15
CA THR A 64 -0.72 -19.28 7.09
C THR A 64 -1.47 -20.39 6.38
N PRO A 65 -0.76 -21.32 5.69
CA PRO A 65 -1.40 -22.33 4.85
C PRO A 65 -2.31 -23.30 5.61
N LEU A 66 -2.14 -23.45 6.92
CA LEU A 66 -3.04 -24.25 7.75
C LEU A 66 -4.51 -23.81 7.65
N MET A 67 -4.75 -22.50 7.38
CA MET A 67 -6.10 -21.94 7.27
C MET A 67 -6.90 -22.51 6.08
N ILE A 68 -6.23 -23.10 5.10
CA ILE A 68 -6.89 -23.84 4.01
C ILE A 68 -7.78 -24.95 4.59
N LEU A 69 -7.29 -25.66 5.62
CA LEU A 69 -8.08 -26.70 6.29
C LEU A 69 -9.32 -26.13 7.02
N SER A 70 -9.19 -24.94 7.58
CA SER A 70 -10.30 -24.22 8.19
C SER A 70 -11.37 -23.83 7.15
N LEU A 71 -10.94 -23.36 5.97
CA LEU A 71 -11.87 -23.05 4.88
C LEU A 71 -12.60 -24.29 4.38
N ILE A 72 -11.92 -25.41 4.22
CA ILE A 72 -12.55 -26.71 3.93
C ILE A 72 -13.54 -27.10 5.04
N GLY A 73 -13.23 -26.72 6.28
CA GLY A 73 -14.07 -26.97 7.46
C GLY A 73 -15.47 -26.37 7.38
N PHE A 74 -15.69 -25.27 6.63
CA PHE A 74 -17.03 -24.71 6.40
C PHE A 74 -17.99 -25.73 5.78
N TYR A 75 -17.51 -26.60 4.88
CA TYR A 75 -18.33 -27.67 4.31
C TYR A 75 -18.85 -28.62 5.41
N PHE A 76 -18.03 -28.95 6.39
CA PHE A 76 -18.42 -29.85 7.49
C PHE A 76 -19.35 -29.17 8.50
N ILE A 77 -19.18 -27.87 8.75
CA ILE A 77 -20.15 -27.07 9.50
C ILE A 77 -21.49 -27.06 8.77
N TYR A 78 -21.52 -26.81 7.46
CA TYR A 78 -22.73 -26.85 6.65
C TYR A 78 -23.45 -28.21 6.78
N LYS A 79 -22.70 -29.31 6.68
CA LYS A 79 -23.28 -30.66 6.71
C LYS A 79 -23.84 -31.05 8.09
N ASN A 80 -23.12 -30.68 9.15
CA ASN A 80 -23.43 -31.20 10.49
C ASN A 80 -24.14 -30.18 11.41
N TYR A 81 -23.96 -28.86 11.15
CA TYR A 81 -24.38 -27.76 12.04
C TYR A 81 -25.03 -26.61 11.27
N LYS A 82 -26.00 -26.91 10.41
CA LYS A 82 -26.63 -25.94 9.49
C LYS A 82 -27.12 -24.66 10.17
N ARG A 83 -27.54 -24.70 11.43
CA ARG A 83 -28.06 -23.53 12.16
C ARG A 83 -27.02 -22.45 12.38
N ILE A 84 -25.76 -22.83 12.58
CA ILE A 84 -24.67 -21.89 12.83
C ILE A 84 -23.87 -21.58 11.56
N PHE A 85 -24.00 -22.42 10.52
CA PHE A 85 -23.25 -22.30 9.28
C PHE A 85 -23.40 -20.91 8.65
N ILE A 86 -24.67 -20.45 8.49
CA ILE A 86 -24.94 -19.15 7.85
C ILE A 86 -24.31 -18.00 8.63
N ALA A 87 -24.42 -18.03 9.98
CA ALA A 87 -23.81 -17.01 10.82
C ALA A 87 -22.29 -17.02 10.73
N CYS A 88 -21.66 -18.20 10.79
CA CYS A 88 -20.20 -18.35 10.66
C CYS A 88 -19.71 -17.87 9.29
N LEU A 89 -20.38 -18.29 8.21
CA LEU A 89 -20.00 -17.92 6.86
C LEU A 89 -20.21 -16.42 6.62
N ALA A 90 -21.36 -15.87 7.03
CA ALA A 90 -21.64 -14.45 6.88
C ALA A 90 -20.62 -13.59 7.65
N TYR A 91 -20.30 -13.93 8.90
CA TYR A 91 -19.27 -13.24 9.67
C TYR A 91 -17.91 -13.29 8.96
N PHE A 92 -17.50 -14.47 8.50
CA PHE A 92 -16.22 -14.61 7.78
C PHE A 92 -16.19 -13.76 6.51
N LEU A 93 -17.22 -13.87 5.65
CA LEU A 93 -17.27 -13.16 4.37
C LEU A 93 -17.33 -11.64 4.55
N ILE A 94 -18.14 -11.14 5.48
CA ILE A 94 -18.23 -9.70 5.78
C ILE A 94 -16.90 -9.19 6.34
N SER A 95 -16.31 -9.90 7.30
CA SER A 95 -15.02 -9.50 7.87
C SER A 95 -13.91 -9.54 6.82
N PHE A 96 -13.87 -10.58 6.00
CA PHE A 96 -12.90 -10.72 4.92
C PHE A 96 -13.05 -9.60 3.89
N TRP A 97 -14.27 -9.27 3.48
CA TRP A 97 -14.56 -8.18 2.56
C TRP A 97 -14.09 -6.84 3.11
N ILE A 98 -14.46 -6.49 4.34
CA ILE A 98 -14.05 -5.24 4.99
C ILE A 98 -12.52 -5.15 5.10
N ILE A 99 -11.87 -6.25 5.52
CA ILE A 99 -10.41 -6.29 5.65
C ILE A 99 -9.73 -6.12 4.29
N SER A 100 -10.24 -6.78 3.25
CA SER A 100 -9.69 -6.66 1.88
C SER A 100 -10.00 -5.31 1.24
N SER A 101 -10.98 -4.57 1.74
CA SER A 101 -11.33 -3.23 1.23
C SER A 101 -10.47 -2.11 1.80
N TRP A 102 -9.56 -2.39 2.73
CA TRP A 102 -8.66 -1.37 3.23
C TRP A 102 -7.63 -1.00 2.16
N SER A 103 -7.48 0.31 1.84
CA SER A 103 -6.60 0.79 0.78
C SER A 103 -5.13 0.37 0.97
N GLU A 104 -4.67 0.30 2.23
CA GLU A 104 -3.39 -0.32 2.59
C GLU A 104 -3.60 -1.78 3.00
N TRP A 105 -4.07 -2.64 2.08
CA TRP A 105 -4.43 -4.04 2.31
C TRP A 105 -3.34 -4.88 2.99
N TRP A 106 -2.08 -4.45 2.93
CA TRP A 106 -0.94 -5.10 3.59
C TRP A 106 -0.82 -4.78 5.09
N TYR A 107 -1.58 -3.81 5.60
CA TYR A 107 -1.65 -3.44 7.02
C TYR A 107 -0.27 -3.21 7.69
N GLY A 108 0.64 -2.51 7.01
CA GLY A 108 1.94 -2.11 7.54
C GLY A 108 2.90 -3.27 7.81
N ALA A 109 3.79 -3.12 8.80
CA ALA A 109 4.92 -4.01 9.07
C ALA A 109 4.59 -5.34 9.78
N GLY A 110 3.36 -5.85 9.73
CA GLY A 110 2.98 -7.11 10.38
C GLY A 110 3.44 -8.36 9.61
N PHE A 111 3.27 -9.54 10.21
CA PHE A 111 3.37 -10.85 9.55
C PHE A 111 2.03 -11.22 8.93
N SER A 112 2.03 -11.69 7.67
CA SER A 112 0.81 -12.07 6.95
C SER A 112 -0.27 -10.97 6.98
N ASN A 113 -1.51 -11.29 6.64
CA ASN A 113 -2.64 -10.36 6.78
C ASN A 113 -3.22 -10.45 8.21
N ARG A 114 -2.56 -9.76 9.17
CA ARG A 114 -2.87 -9.84 10.60
C ARG A 114 -4.32 -9.50 11.00
N PRO A 115 -5.07 -8.59 10.32
CA PRO A 115 -6.47 -8.33 10.71
C PRO A 115 -7.37 -9.55 10.63
N LEU A 116 -7.06 -10.52 9.78
CA LEU A 116 -7.82 -11.77 9.67
C LEU A 116 -7.77 -12.63 10.96
N ILE A 117 -6.89 -12.33 11.91
CA ILE A 117 -6.89 -12.97 13.25
C ILE A 117 -8.25 -12.82 13.93
N ALA A 118 -8.99 -11.73 13.70
CA ALA A 118 -10.33 -11.53 14.23
C ALA A 118 -11.31 -12.64 13.78
N THR A 119 -11.06 -13.30 12.65
CA THR A 119 -11.88 -14.40 12.14
C THR A 119 -11.50 -15.78 12.71
N TYR A 120 -10.37 -15.90 13.40
CA TYR A 120 -9.82 -17.17 13.86
C TYR A 120 -10.73 -17.93 14.85
N PRO A 121 -11.52 -17.31 15.74
CA PRO A 121 -12.47 -18.06 16.56
C PRO A 121 -13.47 -18.86 15.71
N ILE A 122 -13.99 -18.29 14.62
CA ILE A 122 -14.91 -18.99 13.71
C ILE A 122 -14.15 -20.05 12.90
N LEU A 123 -12.96 -19.70 12.39
CA LEU A 123 -12.12 -20.63 11.62
C LEU A 123 -11.65 -21.82 12.48
N ALA A 124 -11.45 -21.62 13.78
CA ALA A 124 -11.14 -22.73 14.70
C ALA A 124 -12.30 -23.72 14.84
N LEU A 125 -13.56 -23.25 14.88
CA LEU A 125 -14.73 -24.13 14.85
C LEU A 125 -14.79 -24.93 13.54
N CYS A 126 -14.54 -24.27 12.41
CA CYS A 126 -14.49 -24.94 11.11
C CYS A 126 -13.37 -25.99 11.06
N LEU A 127 -12.18 -25.63 11.54
CA LEU A 127 -11.04 -26.56 11.63
C LEU A 127 -11.36 -27.77 12.52
N GLY A 128 -12.01 -27.55 13.68
CA GLY A 128 -12.45 -28.61 14.57
C GLY A 128 -13.44 -29.58 13.91
N ALA A 129 -14.38 -29.05 13.13
CA ALA A 129 -15.33 -29.87 12.37
C ALA A 129 -14.61 -30.71 11.29
N PHE A 130 -13.64 -30.11 10.58
CA PHE A 130 -12.80 -30.83 9.61
C PHE A 130 -11.97 -31.95 10.29
N ILE A 131 -11.28 -31.64 11.38
CA ILE A 131 -10.45 -32.60 12.11
C ILE A 131 -11.31 -33.76 12.65
N SER A 132 -12.51 -33.48 13.17
CA SER A 132 -13.45 -34.51 13.62
C SER A 132 -13.88 -35.47 12.50
N TYR A 133 -14.00 -34.99 11.28
CA TYR A 133 -14.22 -35.82 10.10
C TYR A 133 -12.98 -36.64 9.74
N VAL A 134 -11.84 -36.00 9.65
CA VAL A 134 -10.56 -36.66 9.32
C VAL A 134 -10.22 -37.77 10.33
N GLY A 135 -10.54 -37.57 11.61
CA GLY A 135 -10.32 -38.58 12.66
C GLY A 135 -11.06 -39.91 12.38
N LYS A 136 -12.17 -39.88 11.61
CA LYS A 136 -12.93 -41.06 11.17
C LYS A 136 -12.56 -41.55 9.77
N ALA A 137 -11.70 -40.86 9.08
CA ALA A 137 -11.31 -41.17 7.71
C ALA A 137 -10.28 -42.31 7.64
N PRO A 138 -10.04 -42.89 6.46
CA PRO A 138 -8.98 -43.89 6.25
C PRO A 138 -7.60 -43.38 6.67
N PHE A 139 -6.75 -44.31 7.06
CA PHE A 139 -5.39 -44.00 7.59
C PHE A 139 -4.59 -43.08 6.66
N TYR A 140 -4.60 -43.34 5.37
CA TYR A 140 -3.84 -42.54 4.40
C TYR A 140 -4.26 -41.06 4.39
N LEU A 141 -5.57 -40.76 4.54
CA LEU A 141 -6.06 -39.38 4.59
C LEU A 141 -5.67 -38.69 5.91
N ARG A 142 -5.74 -39.43 7.03
CA ARG A 142 -5.26 -38.91 8.34
C ARG A 142 -3.77 -38.56 8.27
N THR A 143 -2.97 -39.45 7.68
CA THR A 143 -1.53 -39.23 7.52
C THR A 143 -1.26 -38.05 6.62
N LEU A 144 -1.93 -37.93 5.47
CA LEU A 144 -1.77 -36.80 4.55
C LEU A 144 -2.07 -35.47 5.21
N VAL A 145 -3.23 -35.38 5.90
CA VAL A 145 -3.62 -34.15 6.61
C VAL A 145 -2.66 -33.86 7.75
N GLY A 146 -2.19 -34.88 8.46
CA GLY A 146 -1.20 -34.74 9.54
C GLY A 146 0.11 -34.17 9.02
N VAL A 147 0.67 -34.76 7.97
CA VAL A 147 1.93 -34.29 7.33
C VAL A 147 1.76 -32.84 6.82
N PHE A 148 0.66 -32.56 6.11
CA PHE A 148 0.38 -31.19 5.66
C PHE A 148 0.29 -30.21 6.84
N SER A 149 -0.41 -30.58 7.93
CA SER A 149 -0.55 -29.70 9.08
C SER A 149 0.79 -29.41 9.75
N VAL A 150 1.63 -30.43 9.94
CA VAL A 150 2.99 -30.25 10.50
C VAL A 150 3.83 -29.35 9.60
N PHE A 151 3.82 -29.59 8.29
CA PHE A 151 4.54 -28.73 7.33
C PHE A 151 4.02 -27.29 7.34
N ALA A 152 2.69 -27.09 7.35
CA ALA A 152 2.07 -25.77 7.36
C ALA A 152 2.41 -24.98 8.63
N ILE A 153 2.41 -25.63 9.79
CA ILE A 153 2.83 -25.02 11.06
C ILE A 153 4.32 -24.69 11.02
N PHE A 154 5.16 -25.63 10.58
CA PHE A 154 6.61 -25.40 10.45
C PHE A 154 6.89 -24.20 9.53
N LEU A 155 6.28 -24.18 8.35
CA LEU A 155 6.46 -23.09 7.38
C LEU A 155 6.05 -21.73 7.95
N ASN A 156 4.90 -21.67 8.61
CA ASN A 156 4.42 -20.44 9.26
C ASN A 156 5.41 -19.94 10.34
N GLN A 157 5.88 -20.83 11.22
CA GLN A 157 6.83 -20.47 12.28
C GLN A 157 8.18 -20.08 11.70
N PHE A 158 8.64 -20.78 10.66
CA PHE A 158 9.92 -20.49 10.01
C PHE A 158 9.88 -19.14 9.29
N GLN A 159 8.81 -18.84 8.55
CA GLN A 159 8.64 -17.54 7.90
C GLN A 159 8.49 -16.39 8.90
N TRP A 160 7.81 -16.63 10.02
CA TRP A 160 7.78 -15.66 11.12
C TRP A 160 9.18 -15.43 11.71
N TRP A 161 9.98 -16.48 11.88
CA TRP A 161 11.38 -16.38 12.28
C TRP A 161 12.19 -15.59 11.24
N GLN A 162 12.03 -15.87 9.95
CA GLN A 162 12.68 -15.11 8.88
C GLN A 162 12.32 -13.62 8.93
N LEU A 163 11.06 -13.27 9.20
CA LEU A 163 10.64 -11.88 9.36
C LEU A 163 11.35 -11.21 10.53
N ARG A 164 11.45 -11.90 11.66
CA ARG A 164 12.14 -11.39 12.86
C ARG A 164 13.64 -11.18 12.67
N HIS A 165 14.24 -11.91 11.74
CA HIS A 165 15.67 -11.81 11.40
C HIS A 165 15.91 -10.99 10.12
N TYR A 166 14.92 -10.23 9.67
CA TYR A 166 15.01 -9.35 8.49
C TYR A 166 15.41 -10.08 7.19
N ILE A 167 15.18 -11.39 7.12
CA ILE A 167 15.30 -12.20 5.92
C ILE A 167 14.08 -11.91 5.04
N LEU A 168 12.86 -12.10 5.55
CA LEU A 168 11.66 -11.58 4.89
C LEU A 168 11.48 -10.10 5.23
N ASP A 169 11.05 -9.35 4.22
CA ASP A 169 10.80 -7.91 4.36
C ASP A 169 9.29 -7.66 4.56
N PRO A 170 8.88 -6.95 5.64
CA PRO A 170 7.46 -6.72 5.90
C PRO A 170 6.78 -5.80 4.87
N TYR A 171 7.55 -5.09 4.03
CA TYR A 171 7.01 -4.13 3.06
C TYR A 171 7.33 -4.47 1.61
N ARG A 172 8.39 -5.24 1.35
CA ARG A 172 9.02 -5.34 0.02
C ARG A 172 9.34 -6.78 -0.40
N THR A 173 8.62 -7.77 0.11
CA THR A 173 8.80 -9.15 -0.34
C THR A 173 8.11 -9.33 -1.69
N THR A 174 8.90 -9.26 -2.77
CA THR A 174 8.49 -9.57 -4.13
C THR A 174 8.40 -11.07 -4.35
N LYS A 175 7.76 -11.51 -5.44
CA LYS A 175 7.70 -12.92 -5.84
C LYS A 175 9.09 -13.54 -5.99
N GLU A 176 9.98 -12.85 -6.70
CA GLU A 176 11.36 -13.31 -6.93
C GLU A 176 12.12 -13.44 -5.61
N TYR A 177 12.00 -12.43 -4.74
CA TYR A 177 12.67 -12.44 -3.44
C TYR A 177 12.10 -13.51 -2.51
N TYR A 178 10.78 -13.72 -2.51
CA TYR A 178 10.16 -14.77 -1.71
C TYR A 178 10.75 -16.14 -2.03
N TRP A 179 10.86 -16.49 -3.32
CA TRP A 179 11.43 -17.77 -3.73
C TRP A 179 12.95 -17.85 -3.54
N ALA A 180 13.66 -16.73 -3.73
CA ALA A 180 15.10 -16.68 -3.46
C ALA A 180 15.43 -16.88 -1.97
N SER A 181 14.53 -16.43 -1.06
CA SER A 181 14.69 -16.56 0.39
C SER A 181 13.96 -17.78 0.99
N PHE A 182 13.21 -18.55 0.19
CA PHE A 182 12.37 -19.63 0.68
C PHE A 182 13.18 -20.70 1.42
N LEU A 183 12.82 -20.95 2.67
CA LEU A 183 13.49 -21.88 3.60
C LEU A 183 14.98 -21.60 3.84
N LYS A 184 15.50 -20.43 3.52
CA LYS A 184 16.88 -20.05 3.83
C LYS A 184 16.96 -19.36 5.20
N THR A 185 18.07 -19.60 5.89
CA THR A 185 18.40 -18.92 7.15
C THR A 185 19.24 -17.68 6.95
N GLU A 186 19.82 -17.53 5.76
CA GLU A 186 20.61 -16.38 5.33
C GLU A 186 20.32 -16.10 3.85
N VAL A 187 20.44 -14.86 3.44
CA VAL A 187 20.24 -14.42 2.06
C VAL A 187 21.44 -13.58 1.62
N SER A 188 21.89 -13.81 0.38
CA SER A 188 22.99 -13.05 -0.21
C SER A 188 22.60 -11.60 -0.50
N GLU A 189 23.59 -10.72 -0.72
CA GLU A 189 23.33 -9.34 -1.15
C GLU A 189 22.69 -9.31 -2.55
N GLU A 190 22.97 -10.29 -3.40
CA GLU A 190 22.31 -10.44 -4.70
C GLU A 190 20.84 -10.80 -4.55
N ASP A 191 20.52 -11.76 -3.66
CA ASP A 191 19.11 -12.06 -3.34
C ASP A 191 18.40 -10.82 -2.78
N ARG A 192 19.07 -10.02 -1.95
CA ARG A 192 18.50 -8.78 -1.37
C ARG A 192 18.14 -7.73 -2.43
N LYS A 193 18.88 -7.67 -3.53
CA LYS A 193 18.58 -6.77 -4.66
C LYS A 193 17.22 -7.12 -5.31
N LEU A 194 16.79 -8.38 -5.26
CA LEU A 194 15.48 -8.79 -5.79
C LEU A 194 14.29 -8.08 -5.12
N LYS A 195 14.43 -7.60 -3.89
CA LYS A 195 13.45 -6.72 -3.26
C LYS A 195 13.35 -5.34 -3.90
N ARG A 196 14.38 -4.94 -4.62
CA ARG A 196 14.58 -3.60 -5.17
C ARG A 196 14.47 -3.53 -6.68
N VAL A 197 14.40 -4.68 -7.37
CA VAL A 197 14.39 -4.75 -8.84
C VAL A 197 13.38 -3.79 -9.48
N PHE A 198 12.26 -3.57 -8.81
CA PHE A 198 11.22 -2.66 -9.27
C PHE A 198 11.31 -1.26 -8.64
N ARG A 199 12.21 -1.04 -7.68
CA ARG A 199 12.29 0.19 -6.88
C ARG A 199 13.59 0.95 -7.04
N ASP A 200 14.59 0.36 -7.67
CA ASP A 200 15.84 1.04 -7.97
C ASP A 200 15.77 1.60 -9.40
N PHE A 201 15.86 2.91 -9.51
CA PHE A 201 15.98 3.55 -10.81
C PHE A 201 17.37 3.23 -11.41
N SER A 202 17.36 2.40 -12.45
CA SER A 202 18.59 1.99 -13.17
C SER A 202 18.70 2.64 -14.56
N GLY A 203 17.86 3.61 -14.86
CA GLY A 203 17.81 4.31 -16.13
C GLY A 203 16.99 3.60 -17.20
N ALA A 204 16.92 4.19 -18.38
CA ALA A 204 16.03 3.78 -19.47
C ALA A 204 16.21 2.34 -19.96
N GLN A 205 17.37 1.72 -19.74
CA GLN A 205 17.64 0.35 -20.21
C GLN A 205 16.85 -0.73 -19.45
N SER A 206 16.41 -0.43 -18.24
CA SER A 206 15.69 -1.36 -17.37
C SER A 206 14.17 -1.28 -17.54
N PHE A 207 13.68 -0.35 -18.33
CA PHE A 207 12.26 -0.04 -18.45
C PHE A 207 11.76 -0.19 -19.88
N GLU A 208 10.47 -0.50 -20.00
CA GLU A 208 9.68 -0.41 -21.23
C GLU A 208 8.91 0.93 -21.25
N ASN A 209 8.25 1.22 -22.37
CA ASN A 209 7.30 2.32 -22.51
C ASN A 209 7.82 3.67 -21.98
N ARG A 210 9.01 4.06 -22.44
CA ARG A 210 9.51 5.40 -22.17
C ARG A 210 8.63 6.43 -22.89
N GLN A 211 8.00 7.31 -22.13
CA GLN A 211 7.23 8.42 -22.65
C GLN A 211 7.85 9.72 -22.17
N ASN A 212 8.10 10.63 -23.08
CA ASN A 212 8.59 11.98 -22.76
C ASN A 212 7.42 12.95 -22.88
N TYR A 213 7.14 13.69 -21.82
CA TYR A 213 6.18 14.77 -21.82
C TYR A 213 6.94 16.10 -21.73
N ILE A 214 6.77 16.96 -22.72
CA ILE A 214 7.34 18.31 -22.71
C ILE A 214 6.24 19.24 -22.23
N VAL A 215 6.37 19.77 -21.03
CA VAL A 215 5.37 20.64 -20.40
C VAL A 215 5.57 22.12 -20.75
N SER A 216 6.75 22.50 -21.25
CA SER A 216 7.07 23.89 -21.64
C SER A 216 6.17 24.46 -22.73
N GLU A 217 5.42 23.63 -23.46
CA GLU A 217 4.47 24.04 -24.48
C GLU A 217 3.05 24.35 -23.93
N GLN A 218 2.81 24.15 -22.62
CA GLN A 218 1.51 24.45 -22.02
C GLN A 218 1.31 25.97 -21.85
N SER A 219 0.06 26.38 -21.89
CA SER A 219 -0.41 27.77 -21.85
C SER A 219 0.05 28.63 -20.66
N SER A 220 0.74 28.05 -19.69
CA SER A 220 1.26 28.76 -18.51
C SER A 220 2.70 29.30 -18.69
N PHE A 221 3.36 28.98 -19.81
CA PHE A 221 4.69 29.49 -20.13
C PHE A 221 4.61 30.64 -21.12
N SER A 222 5.54 31.59 -21.02
CA SER A 222 5.65 32.68 -21.98
C SER A 222 6.03 32.15 -23.37
N ASP A 223 5.91 32.98 -24.41
CA ASP A 223 6.35 32.70 -25.79
C ASP A 223 7.81 32.26 -25.88
N GLN A 224 8.62 32.51 -24.85
CA GLN A 224 10.02 32.09 -24.72
C GLN A 224 10.19 30.79 -23.92
N GLY A 225 9.12 30.10 -23.53
CA GLY A 225 9.16 28.90 -22.72
C GLY A 225 9.64 29.13 -21.27
N ILE A 226 9.52 30.39 -20.77
CA ILE A 226 9.92 30.76 -19.40
C ILE A 226 8.67 31.04 -18.57
N LYS A 227 8.56 30.41 -17.41
CA LYS A 227 7.57 30.73 -16.39
C LYS A 227 8.21 31.48 -15.25
N LYS A 228 7.65 32.66 -14.93
CA LYS A 228 8.05 33.43 -13.74
C LYS A 228 7.13 33.07 -12.59
N ILE A 229 7.74 32.87 -11.43
CA ILE A 229 7.06 32.61 -10.18
C ILE A 229 7.48 33.72 -9.22
N ASP A 230 6.50 34.46 -8.74
CA ASP A 230 6.72 35.58 -7.83
C ASP A 230 6.53 35.17 -6.36
N SER A 231 6.88 36.07 -5.47
CA SER A 231 6.86 35.83 -4.02
C SER A 231 5.46 35.63 -3.44
N GLU A 232 4.41 36.04 -4.15
CA GLU A 232 3.01 35.88 -3.72
C GLU A 232 2.44 34.52 -4.15
N GLU A 233 3.00 33.89 -5.15
CA GLU A 233 2.58 32.60 -5.68
C GLU A 233 3.14 31.44 -4.85
N THR A 234 2.36 30.98 -3.87
CA THR A 234 2.81 29.91 -2.95
C THR A 234 2.85 28.54 -3.65
N PHE A 235 1.90 28.25 -4.55
CA PHE A 235 1.82 26.97 -5.25
C PHE A 235 1.57 27.19 -6.74
N THR A 236 2.43 26.63 -7.55
CA THR A 236 2.33 26.67 -9.02
C THR A 236 2.13 25.29 -9.55
N SER A 237 0.93 24.97 -10.07
CA SER A 237 0.69 23.68 -10.73
C SER A 237 1.54 23.55 -11.99
N ILE A 238 2.14 22.39 -12.17
CA ILE A 238 2.99 22.07 -13.33
C ILE A 238 2.31 21.04 -14.22
N TYR A 239 1.91 19.91 -13.62
CA TYR A 239 1.34 18.78 -14.35
C TYR A 239 0.35 18.02 -13.47
N GLU A 240 -0.74 17.59 -14.08
CA GLU A 240 -1.77 16.76 -13.45
C GLU A 240 -2.32 15.77 -14.49
N SER A 241 -2.43 14.50 -14.12
CA SER A 241 -3.00 13.44 -14.96
C SER A 241 -3.58 12.34 -14.10
N THR A 242 -4.61 11.64 -14.59
CA THR A 242 -5.08 10.42 -13.93
C THR A 242 -4.05 9.30 -14.07
N TYR A 243 -4.10 8.35 -13.16
CA TYR A 243 -3.21 7.19 -13.22
C TYR A 243 -3.41 6.40 -14.52
N GLU A 244 -4.64 6.16 -14.93
CA GLU A 244 -4.98 5.41 -16.13
C GLU A 244 -4.45 6.06 -17.42
N GLU A 245 -4.44 7.40 -17.47
CA GLU A 245 -3.85 8.14 -18.60
C GLU A 245 -2.33 8.13 -18.59
N LEU A 246 -1.73 8.09 -17.39
CA LEU A 246 -0.29 8.21 -17.23
C LEU A 246 0.43 6.88 -17.32
N LEU A 247 -0.13 5.79 -16.77
CA LEU A 247 0.53 4.52 -16.53
C LEU A 247 -0.24 3.33 -17.10
N GLN A 248 0.50 2.35 -17.62
CA GLN A 248 -0.03 1.06 -18.08
C GLN A 248 0.34 -0.10 -17.14
N LYS A 249 1.25 0.15 -16.20
CA LYS A 249 1.75 -0.82 -15.21
C LYS A 249 1.36 -0.38 -13.81
N ASP A 250 1.60 -1.22 -12.83
CA ASP A 250 1.30 -0.96 -11.42
C ASP A 250 2.10 0.18 -10.79
N HIS A 251 3.26 0.53 -11.35
CA HIS A 251 4.08 1.67 -10.95
C HIS A 251 4.98 2.15 -12.08
N ALA A 252 5.53 3.34 -11.91
CA ALA A 252 6.54 3.90 -12.80
C ALA A 252 7.52 4.80 -12.05
N TRP A 253 8.62 5.10 -12.71
CA TRP A 253 9.51 6.16 -12.33
C TRP A 253 9.24 7.38 -13.21
N ILE A 254 9.13 8.54 -12.57
CA ILE A 254 8.92 9.83 -13.23
C ILE A 254 10.17 10.67 -12.97
N GLU A 255 10.95 10.91 -14.00
CA GLU A 255 12.09 11.82 -13.96
C GLU A 255 11.60 13.20 -14.40
N LEU A 256 11.78 14.20 -13.53
CA LEU A 256 11.51 15.60 -13.84
C LEU A 256 12.84 16.33 -13.98
N LYS A 257 13.00 17.02 -15.10
CA LYS A 257 14.11 17.92 -15.38
C LYS A 257 13.60 19.31 -15.67
N MET A 258 14.27 20.33 -15.16
CA MET A 258 14.03 21.72 -15.49
C MET A 258 15.25 22.56 -15.23
N GLU A 259 15.26 23.76 -15.79
CA GLU A 259 16.23 24.78 -15.43
C GLU A 259 15.55 25.89 -14.64
N TYR A 260 16.23 26.41 -13.64
CA TYR A 260 15.77 27.53 -12.83
C TYR A 260 16.83 28.57 -12.63
N ARG A 261 16.41 29.81 -12.39
CA ARG A 261 17.31 30.90 -11.97
C ARG A 261 16.58 31.85 -11.01
N SER A 262 17.35 32.47 -10.12
CA SER A 262 16.86 33.54 -9.26
C SER A 262 17.94 34.60 -9.10
N ARG A 263 17.50 35.84 -8.86
CA ARG A 263 18.38 36.93 -8.49
C ARG A 263 18.44 37.13 -6.96
N GLN A 264 17.61 36.40 -6.25
CA GLN A 264 17.57 36.49 -4.79
C GLN A 264 18.53 35.48 -4.17
N GLN A 265 19.23 35.92 -3.12
CA GLN A 265 20.01 35.04 -2.28
C GLN A 265 19.12 34.54 -1.16
N VAL A 266 19.01 33.21 -1.01
CA VAL A 266 18.28 32.54 0.08
C VAL A 266 19.23 31.62 0.84
N ASP A 267 19.09 31.58 2.14
CA ASP A 267 19.89 30.69 3.01
C ASP A 267 19.41 29.24 3.01
N SER A 268 18.30 28.97 2.32
CA SER A 268 17.66 27.67 2.18
C SER A 268 17.29 27.41 0.72
N SER A 269 16.57 26.32 0.45
CA SER A 269 16.02 26.04 -0.88
C SER A 269 15.12 27.17 -1.37
N LEU A 270 15.28 27.58 -2.64
CA LEU A 270 14.40 28.57 -3.26
C LEU A 270 12.96 28.10 -3.31
N PHE A 271 12.77 26.84 -3.68
CA PHE A 271 11.46 26.18 -3.82
C PHE A 271 11.58 24.68 -3.56
N TYR A 272 10.46 24.04 -3.48
CA TYR A 272 10.34 22.57 -3.52
C TYR A 272 9.54 22.17 -4.76
N VAL A 273 9.97 21.12 -5.44
CA VAL A 273 9.12 20.41 -6.40
C VAL A 273 8.42 19.30 -5.67
N VAL A 274 7.11 19.35 -5.65
CA VAL A 274 6.28 18.31 -5.03
C VAL A 274 5.75 17.38 -6.10
N MET A 275 5.91 16.09 -5.87
CA MET A 275 5.33 15.02 -6.66
C MET A 275 4.53 14.13 -5.73
N ALA A 276 3.27 13.87 -6.06
CA ALA A 276 2.36 13.10 -5.22
C ALA A 276 1.28 12.43 -6.04
N MET A 277 0.78 11.29 -5.53
CA MET A 277 -0.48 10.70 -5.95
C MET A 277 -1.60 11.20 -5.03
N HIS A 278 -2.79 11.35 -5.58
CA HIS A 278 -3.98 11.78 -4.85
C HIS A 278 -5.09 10.75 -5.03
N HIS A 279 -5.73 10.39 -3.90
CA HIS A 279 -6.90 9.53 -3.83
C HIS A 279 -7.97 10.21 -2.99
N ASP A 280 -9.21 10.28 -3.46
CA ASP A 280 -10.33 10.93 -2.76
C ASP A 280 -10.00 12.35 -2.22
N GLY A 281 -9.26 13.13 -3.01
CA GLY A 281 -8.84 14.50 -2.66
C GLY A 281 -7.67 14.58 -1.68
N GLY A 282 -7.12 13.46 -1.21
CA GLY A 282 -5.98 13.42 -0.30
C GLY A 282 -4.68 12.95 -0.98
N ALA A 283 -3.56 13.60 -0.65
CA ALA A 283 -2.26 13.22 -1.17
C ALA A 283 -1.68 11.99 -0.46
N TYR A 284 -1.12 11.05 -1.20
CA TYR A 284 -0.30 9.95 -0.70
C TYR A 284 0.93 9.76 -1.58
N GLY A 285 1.94 9.02 -1.11
CA GLY A 285 3.21 8.93 -1.82
C GLY A 285 3.83 10.31 -2.07
N TYR A 286 3.66 11.23 -1.11
CA TYR A 286 4.09 12.61 -1.20
C TYR A 286 5.59 12.75 -1.02
N TYR A 287 6.25 13.42 -1.96
CA TYR A 287 7.65 13.80 -1.87
C TYR A 287 7.82 15.27 -2.26
N ALA A 288 8.60 16.00 -1.47
CA ALA A 288 8.98 17.37 -1.73
C ALA A 288 10.52 17.44 -1.91
N PHE A 289 10.95 17.68 -3.12
CA PHE A 289 12.36 17.74 -3.51
C PHE A 289 12.83 19.20 -3.45
N PRO A 290 13.82 19.54 -2.60
CA PRO A 290 14.31 20.90 -2.49
C PRO A 290 15.15 21.29 -3.71
N SER A 291 15.06 22.54 -4.16
CA SER A 291 16.05 23.11 -5.05
C SER A 291 17.43 23.16 -4.37
N THR A 292 18.51 23.15 -5.14
CA THR A 292 19.86 23.27 -4.58
C THR A 292 20.04 24.55 -3.79
N LEU A 293 20.83 24.49 -2.71
CA LEU A 293 21.09 25.59 -1.80
C LEU A 293 21.74 26.79 -2.50
N SER A 294 21.27 27.99 -2.17
CA SER A 294 21.84 29.32 -2.43
C SER A 294 22.42 29.51 -3.84
N VAL A 295 21.58 29.94 -4.74
CA VAL A 295 22.04 30.50 -6.03
C VAL A 295 22.62 31.89 -5.77
N LYS A 296 23.92 32.06 -5.98
CA LYS A 296 24.61 33.32 -5.81
C LYS A 296 24.73 34.16 -7.10
N ASP A 297 24.29 33.60 -8.22
CA ASP A 297 24.36 34.22 -9.52
C ASP A 297 23.03 34.15 -10.26
N SER A 298 22.91 34.91 -11.34
CA SER A 298 21.71 34.93 -12.20
C SER A 298 21.77 33.87 -13.30
N SER A 299 22.68 32.89 -13.20
CA SER A 299 22.80 31.83 -14.19
C SER A 299 21.66 30.81 -14.08
N TRP A 300 21.45 30.04 -15.14
CA TRP A 300 20.53 28.94 -15.14
C TRP A 300 21.14 27.71 -14.47
N HIS A 301 20.46 27.15 -13.49
CA HIS A 301 20.84 25.95 -12.77
C HIS A 301 19.91 24.81 -13.15
N GLN A 302 20.46 23.61 -13.25
CA GLN A 302 19.67 22.42 -13.52
C GLN A 302 19.09 21.84 -12.25
N PHE A 303 17.84 21.42 -12.35
CA PHE A 303 17.16 20.61 -11.36
C PHE A 303 16.77 19.28 -12.01
N SER A 304 17.06 18.17 -11.37
CA SER A 304 16.68 16.84 -11.83
C SER A 304 16.41 15.95 -10.64
N GLU A 305 15.19 15.41 -10.59
CA GLU A 305 14.77 14.50 -9.54
C GLU A 305 13.94 13.37 -10.12
N VAL A 306 13.96 12.24 -9.41
CA VAL A 306 13.26 11.02 -9.81
C VAL A 306 12.29 10.60 -8.73
N TYR A 307 11.05 10.44 -9.12
CA TYR A 307 9.94 10.02 -8.26
C TYR A 307 9.45 8.65 -8.69
N MET A 308 9.37 7.71 -7.76
CA MET A 308 8.68 6.46 -7.98
C MET A 308 7.22 6.60 -7.51
N THR A 309 6.27 6.31 -8.40
CA THR A 309 4.86 6.29 -8.02
C THR A 309 4.65 5.24 -6.92
N PRO A 310 3.83 5.53 -5.91
CA PRO A 310 3.42 4.53 -4.94
C PRO A 310 2.53 3.47 -5.61
N GLU A 311 2.28 2.39 -4.91
CA GLU A 311 1.23 1.44 -5.27
C GLU A 311 -0.12 2.17 -5.31
N ILE A 312 -0.82 2.06 -6.45
CA ILE A 312 -2.07 2.78 -6.65
C ILE A 312 -3.19 2.20 -5.78
N ARG A 313 -4.13 3.03 -5.44
CA ARG A 313 -5.34 2.67 -4.69
C ARG A 313 -6.56 2.55 -5.59
N SER A 314 -6.60 3.34 -6.66
CA SER A 314 -7.62 3.31 -7.71
C SER A 314 -7.01 3.71 -9.04
N THR A 315 -7.58 3.25 -10.15
CA THR A 315 -7.23 3.71 -11.51
C THR A 315 -7.59 5.18 -11.73
N GLU A 316 -8.49 5.73 -10.93
CA GLU A 316 -8.90 7.14 -10.94
C GLU A 316 -7.97 8.05 -10.11
N ASP A 317 -6.96 7.49 -9.46
CA ASP A 317 -5.99 8.27 -8.69
C ASP A 317 -5.29 9.29 -9.58
N VAL A 318 -5.02 10.47 -9.04
CA VAL A 318 -4.47 11.59 -9.79
C VAL A 318 -3.02 11.84 -9.38
N TYR A 319 -2.11 11.79 -10.34
CA TYR A 319 -0.74 12.28 -10.17
C TYR A 319 -0.71 13.80 -10.31
N LYS A 320 -0.05 14.44 -9.35
CA LYS A 320 0.14 15.90 -9.37
C LYS A 320 1.60 16.25 -9.15
N THR A 321 2.08 17.20 -9.95
CA THR A 321 3.36 17.87 -9.73
C THR A 321 3.14 19.37 -9.69
N TYR A 322 3.72 19.99 -8.68
CA TYR A 322 3.68 21.44 -8.51
C TYR A 322 4.96 21.97 -7.85
N VAL A 323 5.24 23.24 -8.10
CA VAL A 323 6.27 23.98 -7.37
C VAL A 323 5.64 24.58 -6.13
N TRP A 324 6.28 24.34 -4.98
CA TRP A 324 5.94 24.96 -3.71
C TRP A 324 6.97 26.03 -3.35
N ASN A 325 6.56 27.29 -3.53
CA ASN A 325 7.34 28.49 -3.16
C ASN A 325 7.14 28.79 -1.68
N ARG A 326 7.74 27.95 -0.83
CA ARG A 326 7.52 27.99 0.63
C ARG A 326 7.97 29.29 1.27
N TYR A 327 8.99 29.92 0.71
CA TYR A 327 9.66 31.06 1.32
C TYR A 327 9.38 32.39 0.60
N GLY A 328 8.52 32.41 -0.39
CA GLY A 328 8.16 33.59 -1.16
C GLY A 328 9.36 34.17 -1.94
N ALA A 329 10.06 33.33 -2.68
CA ALA A 329 11.15 33.75 -3.52
C ALA A 329 10.68 34.09 -4.95
N ASP A 330 11.37 35.03 -5.60
CA ASP A 330 11.17 35.33 -7.02
C ASP A 330 12.18 34.50 -7.86
N PHE A 331 11.68 33.69 -8.76
CA PHE A 331 12.51 32.87 -9.63
C PHE A 331 11.83 32.58 -10.99
N GLU A 332 12.60 32.08 -11.90
CA GLU A 332 12.14 31.70 -13.24
C GLU A 332 12.48 30.23 -13.48
N ILE A 333 11.59 29.52 -14.15
CA ILE A 333 11.78 28.14 -14.60
C ILE A 333 11.62 28.04 -16.11
N ARG A 334 12.36 27.11 -16.73
CA ARG A 334 12.24 26.77 -18.16
C ARG A 334 12.65 25.34 -18.43
N ASN A 335 12.47 24.88 -19.67
CA ASN A 335 12.89 23.55 -20.14
C ASN A 335 12.38 22.43 -19.24
N LEU A 336 11.11 22.51 -18.84
CA LEU A 336 10.50 21.52 -18.00
C LEU A 336 10.16 20.28 -18.82
N GLU A 337 10.74 19.16 -18.45
CA GLU A 337 10.59 17.88 -19.12
C GLU A 337 10.23 16.79 -18.09
N PHE A 338 9.22 15.98 -18.43
CA PHE A 338 8.90 14.76 -17.72
C PHE A 338 9.25 13.56 -18.58
N THR A 339 9.96 12.61 -18.02
CA THR A 339 10.19 11.31 -18.63
C THR A 339 9.62 10.22 -17.74
N LEU A 340 8.70 9.42 -18.29
CA LEU A 340 8.10 8.29 -17.61
C LEU A 340 8.82 7.01 -18.01
N TYR A 341 9.15 6.18 -17.01
CA TYR A 341 9.76 4.88 -17.19
C TYR A 341 8.91 3.82 -16.52
N GLU A 342 8.30 2.92 -17.29
CA GLU A 342 7.56 1.79 -16.77
C GLU A 342 8.43 0.54 -16.65
N PRO A 343 8.28 -0.29 -15.60
CA PRO A 343 9.04 -1.52 -15.44
C PRO A 343 8.71 -2.53 -16.54
N LYS A 344 9.68 -3.34 -16.95
CA LYS A 344 9.50 -4.43 -17.92
C LYS A 344 8.57 -5.51 -17.42
N LYS A 345 8.58 -5.77 -16.11
CA LYS A 345 7.65 -6.68 -15.45
C LYS A 345 6.59 -5.89 -14.72
N GLY A 346 5.34 -6.34 -14.77
CA GLY A 346 4.24 -5.81 -13.97
C GLY A 346 4.39 -6.13 -12.48
N ASP A 347 3.27 -6.15 -11.78
CA ASP A 347 3.20 -6.28 -10.32
C ASP A 347 4.27 -7.22 -9.73
N PRO A 348 5.16 -6.72 -8.85
CA PRO A 348 6.21 -7.50 -8.21
C PRO A 348 5.70 -8.31 -7.01
N TYR A 349 4.49 -8.07 -6.55
CA TYR A 349 3.91 -8.65 -5.35
C TYR A 349 2.87 -9.72 -5.67
#